data_178179f535629b0de3cadb0176ff0418
#
_entry.id   178179f535629b0de3cadb0176ff0418
#
_cell.length_a   1.000
_cell.length_b   1.000
_cell.length_c   1.000
_cell.angle_alpha   90.00
_cell.angle_beta   90.00
_cell.angle_gamma   90.00
#
_symmetry.space_group_name_H-M   'P 1'
#
loop_
_entity.id
_entity.type
_entity.pdbx_description
1 polymer ?
#
loop_
_entity_poly.entity_id
_entity_poly.type
_entity_poly.pdbx_seq_one_letter_code
_entity_poly.pdbx_strand_id
1 'polypeptide(L)'
;MSSPSAIAAGDGEIATQAARRRTFAIISHPDAGKTTLTEKLLLYSDQITRAGSVDARRDRPATTSDWMDIERRRGISVTSTVLRFEYRDTVLNLLDTPGHKDFSEDTLRVLAAADCAVMLLDAAKGVEAQTLRLFEVARARRIPLVTFVNKYDRPGIEPLEMLDHIERVLGITPVAATWPVGIPGDFRGVINRATGDYWRFTRTARGATRAPEEKLPATEASAREGDSWAVAADELELLDGAGAQLEPQQFAIGHATPVFFGSAVSNFGVGLLLDALLELAPAPQARLTAAGVHRPVDAPFASLVFKVQANMDRRHRDRVAFLRVCSGRFERGMRATNQRTGRPFAREAAMHST
;
A
#
# COMPACT_ATOMS: atom_id res chain seq x y z
N MET A 1 -43.25 -17.78 14.83
CA MET A 1 -43.19 -16.44 14.20
C MET A 1 -41.89 -15.81 14.65
N SER A 2 -40.84 -15.99 13.88
CA SER A 2 -39.49 -15.46 14.15
C SER A 2 -39.38 -14.06 13.54
N SER A 3 -39.01 -13.10 14.35
CA SER A 3 -38.95 -11.68 13.98
C SER A 3 -37.94 -11.39 12.87
N PRO A 4 -38.29 -10.64 11.82
CA PRO A 4 -37.37 -10.25 10.72
C PRO A 4 -36.35 -9.19 11.11
N SER A 5 -36.38 -8.67 12.35
CA SER A 5 -35.61 -7.50 12.77
C SER A 5 -34.13 -7.75 13.13
N ALA A 6 -33.74 -9.00 13.38
CA ALA A 6 -32.36 -9.32 13.77
C ALA A 6 -31.37 -9.46 12.59
N ILE A 7 -31.89 -9.75 11.37
CA ILE A 7 -31.08 -9.94 10.18
C ILE A 7 -30.63 -8.59 9.59
N ALA A 8 -31.49 -7.58 9.60
CA ALA A 8 -31.18 -6.26 9.01
C ALA A 8 -30.15 -5.43 9.78
N ALA A 9 -30.02 -5.63 11.10
CA ALA A 9 -29.03 -4.93 11.91
C ALA A 9 -27.59 -5.50 11.69
N GLY A 10 -27.48 -6.78 11.34
CA GLY A 10 -26.19 -7.44 11.05
C GLY A 10 -25.58 -7.02 9.72
N ASP A 11 -26.40 -6.81 8.69
CA ASP A 11 -25.94 -6.48 7.35
C ASP A 11 -25.33 -5.07 7.28
N GLY A 12 -25.94 -4.10 7.97
CA GLY A 12 -25.40 -2.75 8.10
C GLY A 12 -24.05 -2.69 8.83
N GLU A 13 -23.81 -3.57 9.81
CA GLU A 13 -22.55 -3.65 10.52
C GLU A 13 -21.43 -4.18 9.61
N ILE A 14 -21.68 -5.21 8.79
CA ILE A 14 -20.69 -5.78 7.87
C ILE A 14 -20.28 -4.73 6.82
N ALA A 15 -21.22 -4.04 6.22
CA ALA A 15 -20.95 -2.98 5.24
C ALA A 15 -20.14 -1.83 5.87
N THR A 16 -20.49 -1.39 7.08
CA THR A 16 -19.76 -0.36 7.82
C THR A 16 -18.33 -0.81 8.13
N GLN A 17 -18.15 -2.03 8.59
CA GLN A 17 -16.83 -2.58 8.87
C GLN A 17 -15.99 -2.78 7.62
N ALA A 18 -16.60 -3.16 6.50
CA ALA A 18 -15.92 -3.26 5.21
C ALA A 18 -15.48 -1.87 4.71
N ALA A 19 -16.33 -0.86 4.82
CA ALA A 19 -16.03 0.51 4.39
C ALA A 19 -14.80 1.12 5.11
N ARG A 20 -14.51 0.69 6.33
CA ARG A 20 -13.35 1.11 7.13
C ARG A 20 -12.06 0.38 6.79
N ARG A 21 -12.04 -0.50 5.80
CA ARG A 21 -10.85 -1.33 5.48
C ARG A 21 -10.27 -0.98 4.13
N ARG A 22 -8.94 -0.99 4.05
CA ARG A 22 -8.20 -0.92 2.80
C ARG A 22 -7.18 -2.05 2.80
N THR A 23 -7.15 -2.83 1.73
CA THR A 23 -6.18 -3.92 1.59
C THR A 23 -5.33 -3.66 0.35
N PHE A 24 -4.05 -3.44 0.54
CA PHE A 24 -3.14 -3.12 -0.54
C PHE A 24 -1.85 -3.95 -0.49
N ALA A 25 -1.22 -4.10 -1.64
CA ALA A 25 0.09 -4.74 -1.77
C ALA A 25 1.12 -3.71 -2.23
N ILE A 26 2.40 -3.90 -1.89
CA ILE A 26 3.49 -3.12 -2.47
C ILE A 26 4.18 -3.97 -3.54
N ILE A 27 4.16 -3.50 -4.78
CA ILE A 27 4.89 -4.10 -5.90
C ILE A 27 6.14 -3.28 -6.21
N SER A 28 7.29 -3.93 -6.31
CA SER A 28 8.56 -3.25 -6.53
C SER A 28 9.65 -4.20 -7.00
N HIS A 29 10.69 -3.63 -7.57
CA HIS A 29 11.97 -4.31 -7.70
C HIS A 29 12.61 -4.52 -6.31
N PRO A 30 13.42 -5.57 -6.07
CA PRO A 30 14.32 -5.63 -4.92
C PRO A 30 15.14 -4.35 -4.81
N ASP A 31 15.40 -3.89 -3.59
CA ASP A 31 16.15 -2.65 -3.30
C ASP A 31 15.44 -1.33 -3.65
N ALA A 32 14.24 -1.32 -4.21
CA ALA A 32 13.47 -0.08 -4.40
C ALA A 32 13.07 0.59 -3.07
N GLY A 33 13.23 -0.11 -1.93
CA GLY A 33 12.97 0.41 -0.59
C GLY A 33 11.66 -0.06 0.03
N LYS A 34 11.12 -1.23 -0.40
CA LYS A 34 9.87 -1.78 0.11
C LYS A 34 9.85 -1.89 1.64
N THR A 35 10.85 -2.56 2.24
CA THR A 35 10.94 -2.73 3.69
C THR A 35 11.00 -1.39 4.41
N THR A 36 11.78 -0.44 3.87
CA THR A 36 11.87 0.91 4.43
C THR A 36 10.52 1.62 4.36
N LEU A 37 9.83 1.58 3.22
CA LEU A 37 8.50 2.20 3.09
C LEU A 37 7.51 1.57 4.07
N THR A 38 7.47 0.25 4.17
CA THR A 38 6.61 -0.48 5.13
C THR A 38 6.83 0.00 6.56
N GLU A 39 8.09 0.11 6.99
CA GLU A 39 8.43 0.61 8.31
C GLU A 39 7.98 2.06 8.53
N LYS A 40 8.07 2.89 7.49
CA LYS A 40 7.60 4.29 7.58
C LYS A 40 6.08 4.40 7.61
N LEU A 41 5.35 3.57 6.90
CA LEU A 41 3.89 3.53 7.01
C LEU A 41 3.46 3.21 8.45
N LEU A 42 4.16 2.28 9.13
CA LEU A 42 3.93 2.00 10.55
C LEU A 42 4.30 3.19 11.47
N LEU A 43 5.35 3.90 11.14
CA LEU A 43 5.75 5.10 11.89
C LEU A 43 4.69 6.19 11.78
N TYR A 44 4.14 6.42 10.58
CA TYR A 44 3.10 7.44 10.35
C TYR A 44 1.74 7.06 10.91
N SER A 45 1.47 5.78 11.09
CA SER A 45 0.25 5.29 11.75
C SER A 45 0.37 5.19 13.28
N ASP A 46 1.43 5.73 13.88
CA ASP A 46 1.72 5.68 15.33
C ASP A 46 1.88 4.26 15.90
N GLN A 47 2.01 3.26 15.04
CA GLN A 47 2.22 1.87 15.48
C GLN A 47 3.65 1.66 16.00
N ILE A 48 4.61 2.44 15.52
CA ILE A 48 5.98 2.49 16.02
C ILE A 48 6.38 3.93 16.31
N THR A 49 7.14 4.14 17.37
CA THR A 49 7.61 5.48 17.78
C THR A 49 8.97 5.85 17.17
N ARG A 50 9.70 4.86 16.63
CA ARG A 50 11.02 5.05 16.03
C ARG A 50 11.28 4.01 14.97
N ALA A 51 11.66 4.45 13.77
CA ALA A 51 12.12 3.59 12.70
C ALA A 51 13.63 3.30 12.82
N GLY A 52 14.12 2.23 12.18
CA GLY A 52 15.55 1.86 12.20
C GLY A 52 15.93 0.84 13.26
N SER A 53 14.98 0.31 14.04
CA SER A 53 15.25 -0.82 14.93
C SER A 53 15.53 -2.14 14.18
N VAL A 54 15.19 -2.19 12.91
CA VAL A 54 15.38 -3.36 12.03
C VAL A 54 16.77 -3.35 11.37
N ASP A 55 17.33 -2.16 11.09
CA ASP A 55 18.62 -2.02 10.38
C ASP A 55 19.88 -2.12 11.27
N ALA A 56 19.74 -2.19 12.59
CA ALA A 56 20.88 -2.14 13.52
C ALA A 56 21.79 -3.38 13.51
N ARG A 57 21.46 -4.41 12.68
CA ARG A 57 22.26 -5.65 12.59
C ARG A 57 22.41 -6.12 11.15
N ARG A 58 23.17 -5.37 10.35
CA ARG A 58 23.53 -5.75 8.98
C ARG A 58 24.33 -7.04 8.84
N ASP A 59 24.78 -7.66 9.93
CA ASP A 59 25.60 -8.88 9.93
C ASP A 59 24.86 -10.17 10.35
N ARG A 60 23.52 -10.12 10.52
CA ARG A 60 22.72 -11.33 10.72
C ARG A 60 21.48 -11.29 9.81
N PRO A 61 21.13 -12.40 9.12
CA PRO A 61 19.85 -12.48 8.44
C PRO A 61 18.77 -12.18 9.46
N ALA A 62 17.91 -11.17 9.18
CA ALA A 62 16.78 -10.83 10.02
C ALA A 62 15.96 -12.10 10.26
N THR A 63 16.08 -12.65 11.46
CA THR A 63 15.38 -13.88 11.81
C THR A 63 13.93 -13.53 12.09
N THR A 64 13.03 -14.41 11.73
CA THR A 64 11.58 -14.35 12.04
C THR A 64 11.30 -13.97 13.51
N SER A 65 12.30 -14.08 14.39
CA SER A 65 12.22 -13.74 15.81
C SER A 65 12.23 -12.22 16.09
N ASP A 66 12.85 -11.40 15.24
CA ASP A 66 12.95 -9.95 15.47
C ASP A 66 11.60 -9.27 15.21
N TRP A 67 10.83 -9.76 14.26
CA TRP A 67 9.45 -9.33 14.01
C TRP A 67 8.50 -9.78 15.13
N MET A 68 8.67 -11.01 15.64
CA MET A 68 7.88 -11.53 16.77
C MET A 68 8.06 -10.72 18.06
N ASP A 69 9.24 -10.14 18.30
CA ASP A 69 9.47 -9.29 19.46
C ASP A 69 8.78 -7.93 19.32
N ILE A 70 8.64 -7.40 18.10
CA ILE A 70 7.85 -6.20 17.81
C ILE A 70 6.36 -6.49 18.00
N GLU A 71 5.87 -7.63 17.51
CA GLU A 71 4.49 -8.11 17.70
C GLU A 71 4.10 -8.18 19.18
N ARG A 72 4.95 -8.84 19.98
CA ARG A 72 4.67 -9.04 21.42
C ARG A 72 4.69 -7.75 22.23
N ARG A 73 5.56 -6.81 21.89
CA ARG A 73 5.72 -5.57 22.67
C ARG A 73 4.65 -4.53 22.37
N ARG A 74 3.95 -4.59 21.24
CA ARG A 74 3.09 -3.52 20.73
C ARG A 74 1.73 -3.92 20.22
N GLY A 75 1.34 -5.22 20.32
CA GLY A 75 0.04 -5.70 19.86
C GLY A 75 -0.17 -5.61 18.35
N ILE A 76 0.90 -5.55 17.58
CA ILE A 76 0.87 -5.52 16.11
C ILE A 76 1.09 -6.94 15.60
N SER A 77 0.18 -7.48 14.79
CA SER A 77 0.38 -8.75 14.11
C SER A 77 1.26 -8.52 12.87
N VAL A 78 2.55 -8.79 12.97
CA VAL A 78 3.52 -8.75 11.86
C VAL A 78 3.85 -10.18 11.48
N THR A 79 2.90 -10.87 10.90
CA THR A 79 3.25 -12.11 10.20
C THR A 79 3.89 -11.71 8.88
N SER A 80 4.87 -12.47 8.42
CA SER A 80 5.67 -12.18 7.21
C SER A 80 4.85 -12.00 5.91
N THR A 81 3.53 -11.88 6.00
CA THR A 81 2.63 -11.87 4.86
C THR A 81 1.57 -10.76 4.93
N VAL A 82 1.10 -10.40 6.11
CA VAL A 82 0.08 -9.36 6.30
C VAL A 82 0.49 -8.47 7.46
N LEU A 83 0.51 -7.18 7.22
CA LEU A 83 0.72 -6.16 8.21
C LEU A 83 -0.57 -5.36 8.37
N ARG A 84 -1.19 -5.43 9.55
CA ARG A 84 -2.38 -4.66 9.86
C ARG A 84 -2.02 -3.49 10.77
N PHE A 85 -2.56 -2.31 10.45
CA PHE A 85 -2.45 -1.11 11.28
C PHE A 85 -3.65 -0.20 11.07
N GLU A 86 -3.87 0.71 12.00
CA GLU A 86 -4.94 1.70 11.90
C GLU A 86 -4.37 3.10 11.66
N TYR A 87 -5.02 3.85 10.79
CA TYR A 87 -4.68 5.22 10.51
C TYR A 87 -5.96 6.01 10.20
N ARG A 88 -6.22 7.11 10.94
CA ARG A 88 -7.42 7.96 10.81
C ARG A 88 -8.71 7.13 10.68
N ASP A 89 -9.01 6.30 11.67
CA ASP A 89 -10.21 5.43 11.75
C ASP A 89 -10.35 4.38 10.62
N THR A 90 -9.34 4.22 9.79
CA THR A 90 -9.29 3.21 8.73
C THR A 90 -8.32 2.10 9.08
N VAL A 91 -8.75 0.87 8.91
CA VAL A 91 -7.91 -0.33 9.05
C VAL A 91 -7.22 -0.60 7.73
N LEU A 92 -5.90 -0.52 7.75
CA LEU A 92 -5.04 -0.79 6.61
C LEU A 92 -4.44 -2.18 6.73
N ASN A 93 -4.58 -2.99 5.68
CA ASN A 93 -3.97 -4.30 5.57
C ASN A 93 -2.95 -4.26 4.42
N LEU A 94 -1.68 -4.24 4.77
CA LEU A 94 -0.60 -4.34 3.80
C LEU A 94 -0.24 -5.80 3.60
N LEU A 95 -0.34 -6.26 2.36
CA LEU A 95 0.07 -7.58 1.94
C LEU A 95 1.51 -7.54 1.44
N ASP A 96 2.39 -8.27 2.10
CA ASP A 96 3.79 -8.33 1.67
C ASP A 96 3.95 -9.25 0.45
N THR A 97 4.47 -8.69 -0.65
CA THR A 97 4.83 -9.46 -1.83
C THR A 97 6.30 -9.87 -1.74
N PRO A 98 6.67 -11.15 -1.98
CA PRO A 98 8.05 -11.57 -1.96
C PRO A 98 8.91 -10.74 -2.92
N GLY A 99 9.98 -10.13 -2.41
CA GLY A 99 10.88 -9.27 -3.19
C GLY A 99 11.95 -10.00 -3.98
N HIS A 100 12.04 -11.34 -3.87
CA HIS A 100 13.11 -12.11 -4.52
C HIS A 100 12.74 -12.53 -5.94
N LYS A 101 13.77 -12.90 -6.73
CA LYS A 101 13.69 -13.23 -8.18
C LYS A 101 12.71 -14.34 -8.55
N ASP A 102 12.22 -15.09 -7.59
CA ASP A 102 11.23 -16.12 -7.80
C ASP A 102 9.84 -15.49 -7.87
N PHE A 103 9.42 -15.21 -9.09
CA PHE A 103 8.04 -14.89 -9.44
C PHE A 103 7.19 -16.12 -9.11
N SER A 104 6.89 -16.29 -7.83
CA SER A 104 6.20 -17.47 -7.32
C SER A 104 4.69 -17.31 -7.50
N GLU A 105 4.02 -18.45 -7.61
CA GLU A 105 2.56 -18.53 -7.56
C GLU A 105 1.98 -17.82 -6.32
N ASP A 106 2.77 -17.71 -5.25
CA ASP A 106 2.42 -16.99 -4.03
C ASP A 106 2.22 -15.49 -4.27
N THR A 107 3.05 -14.86 -5.10
CA THR A 107 2.88 -13.44 -5.46
C THR A 107 1.57 -13.20 -6.19
N LEU A 108 1.20 -14.10 -7.12
CA LEU A 108 -0.08 -14.03 -7.83
C LEU A 108 -1.27 -14.15 -6.89
N ARG A 109 -1.16 -15.01 -5.88
CA ARG A 109 -2.21 -15.21 -4.87
C ARG A 109 -2.33 -14.02 -3.92
N VAL A 110 -1.20 -13.46 -3.49
CA VAL A 110 -1.18 -12.26 -2.64
C VAL A 110 -1.84 -11.09 -3.36
N LEU A 111 -1.49 -10.84 -4.62
CA LEU A 111 -2.13 -9.79 -5.43
C LEU A 111 -3.63 -10.05 -5.64
N ALA A 112 -4.07 -11.32 -5.74
CA ALA A 112 -5.49 -11.65 -5.81
C ALA A 112 -6.28 -11.28 -4.55
N ALA A 113 -5.60 -11.14 -3.42
CA ALA A 113 -6.21 -10.73 -2.16
C ALA A 113 -6.20 -9.21 -1.94
N ALA A 114 -5.44 -8.44 -2.73
CA ALA A 114 -5.38 -6.99 -2.66
C ALA A 114 -6.55 -6.33 -3.39
N ASP A 115 -6.93 -5.13 -2.93
CA ASP A 115 -7.92 -4.27 -3.57
C ASP A 115 -7.25 -3.09 -4.30
N CYS A 116 -5.99 -2.78 -3.94
CA CYS A 116 -5.14 -1.75 -4.55
C CYS A 116 -3.68 -2.22 -4.50
N ALA A 117 -2.81 -1.61 -5.28
CA ALA A 117 -1.37 -1.81 -5.13
C ALA A 117 -0.60 -0.48 -5.14
N VAL A 118 0.46 -0.42 -4.34
CA VAL A 118 1.45 0.65 -4.40
C VAL A 118 2.61 0.17 -5.24
N MET A 119 2.82 0.80 -6.38
CA MET A 119 4.00 0.58 -7.21
C MET A 119 5.14 1.47 -6.73
N LEU A 120 6.18 0.86 -6.20
CA LEU A 120 7.34 1.55 -5.66
C LEU A 120 8.47 1.54 -6.68
N LEU A 121 8.87 2.71 -7.15
CA LEU A 121 9.94 2.91 -8.11
C LEU A 121 11.16 3.55 -7.44
N ASP A 122 12.34 3.17 -7.88
CA ASP A 122 13.58 3.86 -7.53
C ASP A 122 13.76 5.07 -8.46
N ALA A 123 13.92 6.28 -7.91
CA ALA A 123 14.08 7.50 -8.70
C ALA A 123 15.24 7.45 -9.71
N ALA A 124 16.29 6.68 -9.41
CA ALA A 124 17.44 6.55 -10.31
C ALA A 124 17.25 5.49 -11.41
N LYS A 125 16.30 4.56 -11.24
CA LYS A 125 16.18 3.39 -12.13
C LYS A 125 14.84 3.33 -12.87
N GLY A 126 13.81 3.99 -12.35
CA GLY A 126 12.46 3.93 -12.91
C GLY A 126 11.84 2.55 -12.83
N VAL A 127 11.16 2.13 -13.90
CA VAL A 127 10.46 0.84 -13.98
C VAL A 127 11.46 -0.26 -14.34
N GLU A 128 11.74 -1.15 -13.41
CA GLU A 128 12.64 -2.30 -13.60
C GLU A 128 11.84 -3.56 -13.96
N ALA A 129 12.52 -4.55 -14.56
CA ALA A 129 11.89 -5.75 -15.13
C ALA A 129 10.97 -6.51 -14.16
N GLN A 130 11.31 -6.58 -12.87
CA GLN A 130 10.47 -7.24 -11.88
C GLN A 130 9.21 -6.42 -11.57
N THR A 131 9.33 -5.10 -11.48
CA THR A 131 8.18 -4.19 -11.32
C THR A 131 7.22 -4.33 -12.49
N LEU A 132 7.74 -4.38 -13.72
CA LEU A 132 6.94 -4.60 -14.93
C LEU A 132 6.13 -5.90 -14.86
N ARG A 133 6.76 -7.02 -14.49
CA ARG A 133 6.06 -8.32 -14.35
C ARG A 133 4.95 -8.27 -13.30
N LEU A 134 5.19 -7.64 -12.16
CA LEU A 134 4.19 -7.48 -11.11
C LEU A 134 3.06 -6.55 -11.55
N PHE A 135 3.40 -5.51 -12.28
CA PHE A 135 2.44 -4.60 -12.90
C PHE A 135 1.52 -5.34 -13.90
N GLU A 136 2.06 -6.17 -14.78
CA GLU A 136 1.26 -6.96 -15.74
C GLU A 136 0.23 -7.84 -15.02
N VAL A 137 0.60 -8.43 -13.89
CA VAL A 137 -0.33 -9.21 -13.06
C VAL A 137 -1.41 -8.34 -12.44
N ALA A 138 -1.05 -7.17 -11.89
CA ALA A 138 -2.01 -6.23 -11.31
C ALA A 138 -2.98 -5.73 -12.40
N ARG A 139 -2.46 -5.38 -13.59
CA ARG A 139 -3.25 -4.95 -14.76
C ARG A 139 -4.22 -6.03 -15.23
N ALA A 140 -3.77 -7.29 -15.38
CA ALA A 140 -4.63 -8.40 -15.78
C ALA A 140 -5.78 -8.65 -14.80
N ARG A 141 -5.62 -8.24 -13.53
CA ARG A 141 -6.63 -8.32 -12.48
C ARG A 141 -7.42 -7.03 -12.28
N ARG A 142 -7.11 -5.98 -13.03
CA ARG A 142 -7.70 -4.64 -12.89
C ARG A 142 -7.54 -4.07 -11.48
N ILE A 143 -6.38 -4.29 -10.86
CA ILE A 143 -6.07 -3.72 -9.54
C ILE A 143 -5.61 -2.28 -9.76
N PRO A 144 -6.28 -1.27 -9.16
CA PRO A 144 -5.84 0.11 -9.25
C PRO A 144 -4.46 0.29 -8.60
N LEU A 145 -3.65 1.16 -9.18
CA LEU A 145 -2.26 1.37 -8.82
C LEU A 145 -2.01 2.80 -8.36
N VAL A 146 -1.34 2.96 -7.24
CA VAL A 146 -0.75 4.23 -6.78
C VAL A 146 0.77 4.11 -6.92
N THR A 147 1.40 5.03 -7.62
CA THR A 147 2.84 5.01 -7.85
C THR A 147 3.56 5.92 -6.85
N PHE A 148 4.61 5.40 -6.21
CA PHE A 148 5.50 6.16 -5.35
C PHE A 148 6.93 6.10 -5.89
N VAL A 149 7.44 7.24 -6.36
CA VAL A 149 8.83 7.41 -6.80
C VAL A 149 9.69 7.69 -5.57
N ASN A 150 10.40 6.67 -5.13
CA ASN A 150 11.19 6.65 -3.89
C ASN A 150 12.65 7.05 -4.14
N LYS A 151 13.34 7.41 -3.08
CA LYS A 151 14.76 7.79 -3.06
C LYS A 151 15.07 9.10 -3.81
N TYR A 152 14.09 9.99 -3.88
CA TYR A 152 14.26 11.30 -4.53
C TYR A 152 15.28 12.21 -3.80
N ASP A 153 15.71 11.80 -2.61
CA ASP A 153 16.83 12.39 -1.86
C ASP A 153 18.22 12.08 -2.46
N ARG A 154 18.28 11.33 -3.56
CA ARG A 154 19.49 10.95 -4.30
C ARG A 154 19.39 11.37 -5.76
N PRO A 155 20.52 11.51 -6.48
CA PRO A 155 20.51 11.73 -7.91
C PRO A 155 19.68 10.67 -8.64
N GLY A 156 18.89 11.07 -9.61
CA GLY A 156 17.98 10.19 -10.33
C GLY A 156 17.42 10.85 -11.59
N ILE A 157 16.35 10.27 -12.10
CA ILE A 157 15.62 10.74 -13.28
C ILE A 157 14.79 11.96 -12.89
N GLU A 158 14.79 12.98 -13.75
CA GLU A 158 13.98 14.19 -13.58
C GLU A 158 12.47 13.89 -13.61
N PRO A 159 11.63 14.67 -12.92
CA PRO A 159 10.22 14.32 -12.71
C PRO A 159 9.44 14.13 -14.02
N LEU A 160 9.58 15.03 -14.99
CA LEU A 160 8.89 14.93 -16.29
C LEU A 160 9.35 13.67 -17.05
N GLU A 161 10.65 13.41 -17.09
CA GLU A 161 11.22 12.22 -17.71
C GLU A 161 10.73 10.94 -17.01
N MET A 162 10.56 10.97 -15.70
CA MET A 162 10.01 9.83 -14.94
C MET A 162 8.56 9.55 -15.33
N LEU A 163 7.71 10.58 -15.51
CA LEU A 163 6.35 10.38 -16.01
C LEU A 163 6.35 9.77 -17.41
N ASP A 164 7.14 10.33 -18.34
CA ASP A 164 7.29 9.77 -19.69
C ASP A 164 7.78 8.32 -19.68
N HIS A 165 8.71 8.01 -18.78
CA HIS A 165 9.23 6.65 -18.62
C HIS A 165 8.14 5.69 -18.16
N ILE A 166 7.33 6.08 -17.17
CA ILE A 166 6.20 5.27 -16.68
C ILE A 166 5.20 5.02 -17.81
N GLU A 167 4.80 6.07 -18.53
CA GLU A 167 3.84 5.96 -19.62
C GLU A 167 4.35 5.05 -20.73
N ARG A 168 5.56 5.29 -21.20
CA ARG A 168 6.18 4.50 -22.30
C ARG A 168 6.36 3.04 -21.96
N VAL A 169 6.79 2.72 -20.71
CA VAL A 169 7.09 1.34 -20.31
C VAL A 169 5.86 0.55 -19.94
N LEU A 170 4.92 1.19 -19.24
CA LEU A 170 3.74 0.51 -18.69
C LEU A 170 2.50 0.67 -19.56
N GLY A 171 2.45 1.68 -20.45
CA GLY A 171 1.29 1.97 -21.26
C GLY A 171 0.06 2.37 -20.42
N ILE A 172 0.29 3.09 -19.32
CA ILE A 172 -0.75 3.69 -18.47
C ILE A 172 -0.46 5.18 -18.30
N THR A 173 -1.49 5.97 -18.03
CA THR A 173 -1.35 7.41 -17.84
C THR A 173 -0.87 7.73 -16.42
N PRO A 174 0.37 8.24 -16.25
CA PRO A 174 0.83 8.74 -14.95
C PRO A 174 0.27 10.14 -14.72
N VAL A 175 -0.33 10.36 -13.57
CA VAL A 175 -0.86 11.67 -13.18
C VAL A 175 -0.14 12.10 -11.90
N ALA A 176 0.68 13.15 -11.98
CA ALA A 176 1.36 13.65 -10.81
C ALA A 176 0.34 14.10 -9.76
N ALA A 177 0.32 13.46 -8.61
CA ALA A 177 -0.48 13.84 -7.44
C ALA A 177 0.30 14.82 -6.55
N THR A 178 1.61 14.61 -6.44
CA THR A 178 2.53 15.57 -5.83
C THR A 178 3.63 15.92 -6.84
N TRP A 179 4.16 17.16 -6.76
CA TRP A 179 5.25 17.61 -7.61
C TRP A 179 6.45 18.02 -6.76
N PRO A 180 7.66 17.53 -7.05
CA PRO A 180 8.82 17.85 -6.22
C PRO A 180 9.28 19.30 -6.42
N VAL A 181 9.73 19.92 -5.35
CA VAL A 181 10.45 21.20 -5.35
C VAL A 181 11.93 20.89 -5.06
N GLY A 182 12.80 21.34 -5.96
CA GLY A 182 14.19 20.92 -6.04
C GLY A 182 14.40 19.79 -7.03
N ILE A 183 15.62 19.32 -7.16
CA ILE A 183 16.04 18.28 -8.10
C ILE A 183 16.31 16.95 -7.37
N PRO A 184 16.40 15.82 -8.09
CA PRO A 184 16.86 14.57 -7.49
C PRO A 184 18.23 14.76 -6.82
N GLY A 185 18.29 14.52 -5.49
CA GLY A 185 19.47 14.77 -4.65
C GLY A 185 19.40 16.05 -3.82
N ASP A 186 18.72 17.09 -4.27
CA ASP A 186 18.38 18.29 -3.48
C ASP A 186 16.86 18.44 -3.31
N PHE A 187 16.26 17.42 -2.75
CA PHE A 187 14.81 17.33 -2.53
C PHE A 187 14.39 18.11 -1.28
N ARG A 188 13.61 19.17 -1.47
CA ARG A 188 13.23 20.13 -0.43
C ARG A 188 11.80 19.92 0.07
N GLY A 189 10.90 19.51 -0.82
CA GLY A 189 9.50 19.32 -0.51
C GLY A 189 8.70 18.94 -1.73
N VAL A 190 7.37 18.92 -1.58
CA VAL A 190 6.44 18.65 -2.69
C VAL A 190 5.28 19.63 -2.69
N ILE A 191 4.80 19.96 -3.85
CA ILE A 191 3.52 20.65 -4.07
C ILE A 191 2.44 19.56 -4.19
N ASN A 192 1.42 19.61 -3.36
CA ASN A 192 0.22 18.79 -3.52
C ASN A 192 -0.64 19.43 -4.61
N ARG A 193 -0.80 18.78 -5.76
CA ARG A 193 -1.54 19.36 -6.89
C ARG A 193 -3.03 19.55 -6.62
N ALA A 194 -3.64 18.74 -5.77
CA ALA A 194 -5.06 18.87 -5.45
C ALA A 194 -5.38 20.13 -4.62
N THR A 195 -4.45 20.57 -3.77
CA THR A 195 -4.66 21.69 -2.85
C THR A 195 -3.81 22.93 -3.20
N GLY A 196 -2.76 22.79 -4.01
CA GLY A 196 -1.76 23.82 -4.29
C GLY A 196 -0.81 24.11 -3.11
N ASP A 197 -0.93 23.37 -2.01
CA ASP A 197 -0.08 23.57 -0.84
C ASP A 197 1.31 22.98 -1.05
N TYR A 198 2.32 23.67 -0.55
CA TYR A 198 3.67 23.16 -0.49
C TYR A 198 3.95 22.49 0.86
N TRP A 199 4.43 21.27 0.81
CA TRP A 199 4.87 20.51 1.96
C TRP A 199 6.39 20.48 1.99
N ARG A 200 6.98 21.30 2.86
CA ARG A 200 8.41 21.36 3.07
C ARG A 200 8.83 20.31 4.10
N PHE A 201 9.90 19.60 3.79
CA PHE A 201 10.41 18.54 4.65
C PHE A 201 11.72 18.94 5.32
N THR A 202 11.85 18.62 6.60
CA THR A 202 13.10 18.79 7.34
C THR A 202 13.70 17.41 7.65
N ARG A 203 14.95 17.21 7.25
CA ARG A 203 15.66 15.96 7.51
C ARG A 203 15.83 15.72 9.01
N THR A 204 15.41 14.55 9.46
CA THR A 204 15.70 14.07 10.82
C THR A 204 16.89 13.13 10.81
N ALA A 205 17.54 12.97 11.97
CA ALA A 205 18.68 12.08 12.09
C ALA A 205 18.30 10.65 11.65
N ARG A 206 18.82 10.21 10.50
CA ARG A 206 18.57 8.91 9.87
C ARG A 206 17.09 8.58 9.62
N GLY A 207 16.19 9.58 9.56
CA GLY A 207 14.76 9.34 9.40
C GLY A 207 14.13 8.50 10.52
N ALA A 208 14.72 8.48 11.72
CA ALA A 208 14.27 7.61 12.80
C ALA A 208 12.92 8.02 13.40
N THR A 209 12.53 9.27 13.24
CA THR A 209 11.24 9.84 13.64
C THR A 209 10.55 10.45 12.44
N ARG A 210 9.23 10.73 12.54
CA ARG A 210 8.53 11.48 11.50
C ARG A 210 9.30 12.75 11.15
N ALA A 211 9.46 13.02 9.86
CA ALA A 211 10.04 14.30 9.43
C ALA A 211 9.10 15.43 9.87
N PRO A 212 9.61 16.53 10.42
CA PRO A 212 8.80 17.73 10.55
C PRO A 212 8.36 18.19 9.17
N GLU A 213 7.05 18.30 9.00
CA GLU A 213 6.39 18.74 7.77
C GLU A 213 5.84 20.14 8.01
N GLU A 214 6.25 21.09 7.19
CA GLU A 214 5.76 22.45 7.23
C GLU A 214 4.89 22.68 6.01
N LYS A 215 3.61 22.95 6.24
CA LYS A 215 2.66 23.25 5.16
C LYS A 215 2.65 24.76 4.90
N LEU A 216 3.03 25.17 3.71
CA LEU A 216 3.14 26.56 3.31
C LEU A 216 2.23 26.88 2.11
N PRO A 217 1.60 28.06 2.07
CA PRO A 217 0.93 28.53 0.87
C PRO A 217 1.95 28.87 -0.22
N ALA A 218 1.54 28.84 -1.50
CA ALA A 218 2.39 29.07 -2.66
C ALA A 218 3.20 30.39 -2.58
N THR A 219 2.60 31.46 -2.06
CA THR A 219 3.25 32.78 -1.91
C THR A 219 4.45 32.75 -0.97
N GLU A 220 4.35 32.03 0.14
CA GLU A 220 5.43 31.89 1.11
C GLU A 220 6.49 30.90 0.60
N ALA A 221 6.04 29.82 -0.03
CA ALA A 221 6.91 28.83 -0.65
C ALA A 221 7.80 29.44 -1.75
N SER A 222 7.22 30.26 -2.62
CA SER A 222 7.95 31.00 -3.67
C SER A 222 9.06 31.88 -3.10
N ALA A 223 8.76 32.65 -2.07
CA ALA A 223 9.76 33.51 -1.43
C ALA A 223 10.89 32.71 -0.75
N ARG A 224 10.61 31.50 -0.27
CA ARG A 224 11.53 30.68 0.50
C ARG A 224 12.41 29.76 -0.36
N GLU A 225 11.85 29.19 -1.42
CA GLU A 225 12.54 28.22 -2.28
C GLU A 225 13.13 28.83 -3.56
N GLY A 226 12.73 30.07 -3.90
CA GLY A 226 13.29 30.83 -5.01
C GLY A 226 13.23 30.10 -6.36
N ASP A 227 14.39 29.96 -7.02
CA ASP A 227 14.48 29.34 -8.36
C ASP A 227 13.94 27.90 -8.38
N SER A 228 14.11 27.13 -7.30
CA SER A 228 13.59 25.77 -7.24
C SER A 228 12.06 25.74 -7.27
N TRP A 229 11.40 26.75 -6.69
CA TRP A 229 9.96 26.93 -6.79
C TRP A 229 9.54 27.32 -8.20
N ALA A 230 10.25 28.28 -8.80
CA ALA A 230 9.92 28.78 -10.15
C ALA A 230 9.95 27.63 -11.17
N VAL A 231 10.99 26.81 -11.15
CA VAL A 231 11.09 25.61 -12.01
C VAL A 231 9.90 24.65 -11.79
N ALA A 232 9.61 24.34 -10.53
CA ALA A 232 8.51 23.41 -10.22
C ALA A 232 7.13 24.00 -10.63
N ALA A 233 6.94 25.32 -10.52
CA ALA A 233 5.71 25.98 -10.92
C ALA A 233 5.54 25.97 -12.45
N ASP A 234 6.61 26.25 -13.21
CA ASP A 234 6.60 26.20 -14.69
C ASP A 234 6.29 24.78 -15.19
N GLU A 235 6.89 23.76 -14.59
CA GLU A 235 6.62 22.36 -14.91
C GLU A 235 5.17 21.95 -14.59
N LEU A 236 4.61 22.44 -13.48
CA LEU A 236 3.20 22.21 -13.14
C LEU A 236 2.25 22.90 -14.12
N GLU A 237 2.56 24.11 -14.58
CA GLU A 237 1.78 24.80 -15.61
C GLU A 237 1.77 24.02 -16.93
N LEU A 238 2.90 23.42 -17.33
CA LEU A 238 2.97 22.51 -18.47
C LEU A 238 2.07 21.29 -18.31
N LEU A 239 2.10 20.64 -17.12
CA LEU A 239 1.26 19.48 -16.84
C LEU A 239 -0.23 19.81 -16.80
N ASP A 240 -0.60 20.98 -16.28
CA ASP A 240 -1.98 21.46 -16.25
C ASP A 240 -2.46 21.82 -17.66
N GLY A 241 -1.60 22.42 -18.47
CA GLY A 241 -1.86 22.70 -19.89
C GLY A 241 -2.04 21.43 -20.73
N ALA A 242 -1.35 20.33 -20.38
CA ALA A 242 -1.54 19.02 -20.99
C ALA A 242 -2.84 18.31 -20.55
N GLY A 243 -3.58 18.85 -19.57
CA GLY A 243 -4.85 18.30 -19.11
C GLY A 243 -4.72 17.02 -18.31
N ALA A 244 -3.55 16.73 -17.75
CA ALA A 244 -3.30 15.52 -16.98
C ALA A 244 -4.04 15.54 -15.63
N GLN A 245 -5.27 15.01 -15.60
CA GLN A 245 -6.09 14.85 -14.39
C GLN A 245 -6.36 13.37 -14.12
N LEU A 246 -6.46 13.03 -12.85
CA LEU A 246 -6.77 11.66 -12.43
C LEU A 246 -8.26 11.39 -12.56
N GLU A 247 -8.65 10.75 -13.66
CA GLU A 247 -10.02 10.30 -13.87
C GLU A 247 -10.30 9.07 -13.01
N PRO A 248 -11.30 9.12 -12.07
CA PRO A 248 -11.59 8.02 -11.15
C PRO A 248 -11.85 6.69 -11.84
N GLN A 249 -12.51 6.71 -13.00
CA GLN A 249 -12.80 5.49 -13.77
C GLN A 249 -11.51 4.89 -14.35
N GLN A 250 -10.61 5.70 -14.89
CA GLN A 250 -9.34 5.24 -15.44
C GLN A 250 -8.43 4.68 -14.36
N PHE A 251 -8.42 5.30 -13.17
CA PHE A 251 -7.73 4.77 -12.00
C PHE A 251 -8.32 3.41 -11.56
N ALA A 252 -9.65 3.31 -11.43
CA ALA A 252 -10.32 2.10 -10.95
C ALA A 252 -10.07 0.87 -11.83
N ILE A 253 -9.85 1.07 -13.15
CA ILE A 253 -9.55 -0.03 -14.09
C ILE A 253 -8.05 -0.22 -14.35
N GLY A 254 -7.19 0.55 -13.68
CA GLY A 254 -5.73 0.44 -13.78
C GLY A 254 -5.13 1.04 -15.06
N HIS A 255 -5.82 1.98 -15.71
CA HIS A 255 -5.32 2.70 -16.91
C HIS A 255 -4.66 4.04 -16.58
N ALA A 256 -4.83 4.54 -15.36
CA ALA A 256 -4.14 5.70 -14.85
C ALA A 256 -3.57 5.40 -13.45
N THR A 257 -2.48 6.06 -13.10
CA THR A 257 -1.86 5.96 -11.77
C THR A 257 -1.52 7.35 -11.23
N PRO A 258 -1.96 7.70 -10.02
CA PRO A 258 -1.45 8.90 -9.35
C PRO A 258 0.01 8.65 -8.93
N VAL A 259 0.87 9.62 -9.20
CA VAL A 259 2.31 9.56 -8.94
C VAL A 259 2.67 10.49 -7.79
N PHE A 260 3.30 9.93 -6.78
CA PHE A 260 3.83 10.62 -5.60
C PHE A 260 5.35 10.56 -5.63
N PHE A 261 6.01 11.67 -5.33
CA PHE A 261 7.46 11.74 -5.19
C PHE A 261 7.85 11.81 -3.73
N GLY A 262 8.92 11.07 -3.35
CA GLY A 262 9.34 11.07 -1.96
C GLY A 262 10.64 10.32 -1.67
N SER A 263 10.94 10.23 -0.39
CA SER A 263 12.05 9.44 0.15
C SER A 263 11.61 8.73 1.43
N ALA A 264 11.46 7.42 1.35
CA ALA A 264 11.11 6.63 2.51
C ALA A 264 12.17 6.73 3.62
N VAL A 265 13.46 6.73 3.28
CA VAL A 265 14.55 6.85 4.26
C VAL A 265 14.44 8.15 5.05
N SER A 266 14.16 9.26 4.37
CA SER A 266 14.05 10.59 4.96
C SER A 266 12.66 10.89 5.53
N ASN A 267 11.68 10.01 5.35
CA ASN A 267 10.25 10.19 5.67
C ASN A 267 9.54 11.25 4.82
N PHE A 268 10.09 11.63 3.67
CA PHE A 268 9.52 12.69 2.83
C PHE A 268 8.41 12.13 1.92
N GLY A 269 7.24 12.76 1.93
CA GLY A 269 6.09 12.39 1.11
C GLY A 269 5.33 11.12 1.55
N VAL A 270 5.78 10.44 2.60
CA VAL A 270 5.14 9.18 3.07
C VAL A 270 3.77 9.44 3.69
N GLY A 271 3.61 10.54 4.41
CA GLY A 271 2.32 10.96 4.98
C GLY A 271 1.29 11.21 3.88
N LEU A 272 1.68 11.92 2.82
CA LEU A 272 0.81 12.21 1.66
C LEU A 272 0.41 10.94 0.91
N LEU A 273 1.33 9.98 0.74
CA LEU A 273 1.00 8.66 0.18
C LEU A 273 -0.03 7.92 1.05
N LEU A 274 0.15 7.96 2.38
CA LEU A 274 -0.75 7.28 3.30
C LEU A 274 -2.15 7.90 3.28
N ASP A 275 -2.24 9.23 3.25
CA ASP A 275 -3.50 9.96 3.09
C ASP A 275 -4.19 9.60 1.77
N ALA A 276 -3.43 9.57 0.67
CA ALA A 276 -3.95 9.18 -0.63
C ALA A 276 -4.46 7.73 -0.67
N LEU A 277 -3.82 6.80 0.07
CA LEU A 277 -4.32 5.43 0.17
C LEU A 277 -5.67 5.35 0.88
N LEU A 278 -5.97 6.25 1.84
CA LEU A 278 -7.30 6.31 2.45
C LEU A 278 -8.37 6.74 1.45
N GLU A 279 -8.04 7.70 0.60
CA GLU A 279 -8.98 8.32 -0.34
C GLU A 279 -9.15 7.49 -1.61
N LEU A 280 -8.07 7.02 -2.20
CA LEU A 280 -8.04 6.39 -3.51
C LEU A 280 -8.19 4.87 -3.47
N ALA A 281 -7.62 4.19 -2.46
CA ALA A 281 -7.74 2.75 -2.39
C ALA A 281 -9.20 2.34 -2.15
N PRO A 282 -9.77 1.43 -2.96
CA PRO A 282 -11.14 1.01 -2.77
C PRO A 282 -11.31 0.24 -1.46
N ALA A 283 -12.45 0.44 -0.81
CA ALA A 283 -12.91 -0.47 0.23
C ALA A 283 -13.20 -1.86 -0.39
N PRO A 284 -13.29 -2.93 0.40
CA PRO A 284 -13.70 -4.23 -0.09
C PRO A 284 -14.97 -4.16 -0.91
N GLN A 285 -14.91 -4.63 -2.15
CA GLN A 285 -16.01 -4.61 -3.11
C GLN A 285 -16.65 -5.99 -3.29
N ALA A 286 -17.86 -6.01 -3.83
CA ALA A 286 -18.49 -7.23 -4.32
C ALA A 286 -17.56 -7.96 -5.29
N ARG A 287 -17.35 -9.25 -5.08
CA ARG A 287 -16.47 -10.05 -5.92
C ARG A 287 -17.25 -10.94 -6.89
N LEU A 288 -16.73 -11.05 -8.10
CA LEU A 288 -17.30 -11.93 -9.11
C LEU A 288 -17.04 -13.40 -8.73
N THR A 289 -18.07 -14.21 -8.70
CA THR A 289 -17.96 -15.67 -8.51
C THR A 289 -17.52 -16.36 -9.80
N ALA A 290 -17.10 -17.63 -9.71
CA ALA A 290 -16.78 -18.43 -10.89
C ALA A 290 -17.98 -18.58 -11.88
N ALA A 291 -19.20 -18.42 -11.38
CA ALA A 291 -20.42 -18.42 -12.19
C ALA A 291 -20.76 -17.03 -12.81
N GLY A 292 -19.89 -16.03 -12.66
CA GLY A 292 -20.11 -14.69 -13.21
C GLY A 292 -21.10 -13.83 -12.42
N VAL A 293 -21.46 -14.22 -11.20
CA VAL A 293 -22.41 -13.49 -10.35
C VAL A 293 -21.64 -12.64 -9.34
N HIS A 294 -22.02 -11.37 -9.20
CA HIS A 294 -21.48 -10.49 -8.17
C HIS A 294 -21.97 -10.92 -6.79
N ARG A 295 -21.03 -11.25 -5.91
CA ARG A 295 -21.31 -11.59 -4.52
C ARG A 295 -21.06 -10.35 -3.65
N PRO A 296 -22.11 -9.76 -3.04
CA PRO A 296 -21.96 -8.57 -2.20
C PRO A 296 -21.21 -8.89 -0.91
N VAL A 297 -20.66 -7.86 -0.27
CA VAL A 297 -19.82 -8.00 0.95
C VAL A 297 -20.58 -8.51 2.17
N ASP A 298 -21.88 -8.27 2.23
CA ASP A 298 -22.82 -8.70 3.28
C ASP A 298 -23.41 -10.11 3.04
N ALA A 299 -23.13 -10.73 1.89
CA ALA A 299 -23.54 -12.13 1.62
C ALA A 299 -22.93 -13.07 2.68
N PRO A 300 -23.47 -14.30 2.86
CA PRO A 300 -22.90 -15.29 3.78
C PRO A 300 -21.39 -15.44 3.64
N PHE A 301 -20.71 -15.84 4.71
CA PHE A 301 -19.25 -15.94 4.74
C PHE A 301 -18.67 -16.66 3.52
N ALA A 302 -17.73 -16.01 2.85
CA ALA A 302 -16.84 -16.60 1.87
C ALA A 302 -15.44 -15.98 1.97
N SER A 303 -14.42 -16.79 1.74
CA SER A 303 -13.03 -16.34 1.81
C SER A 303 -12.15 -16.99 0.74
N LEU A 304 -11.09 -16.28 0.38
CA LEU A 304 -10.00 -16.76 -0.46
C LEU A 304 -8.79 -17.07 0.42
N VAL A 305 -8.30 -18.31 0.39
CA VAL A 305 -6.99 -18.65 0.97
C VAL A 305 -5.92 -18.21 0.00
N PHE A 306 -5.12 -17.22 0.36
CA PHE A 306 -4.09 -16.69 -0.54
C PHE A 306 -2.67 -17.12 -0.14
N LYS A 307 -2.48 -17.59 1.11
CA LYS A 307 -1.21 -18.15 1.55
C LYS A 307 -1.41 -19.21 2.63
N VAL A 308 -0.56 -20.22 2.63
CA VAL A 308 -0.44 -21.20 3.71
C VAL A 308 1.01 -21.25 4.12
N GLN A 309 1.29 -20.97 5.38
CA GLN A 309 2.65 -20.99 5.93
C GLN A 309 2.77 -22.07 6.99
N ALA A 310 3.81 -22.90 6.89
CA ALA A 310 4.16 -23.90 7.87
C ALA A 310 5.23 -23.37 8.82
N ASN A 311 5.34 -23.96 10.00
CA ASN A 311 6.43 -23.72 10.96
C ASN A 311 6.56 -22.27 11.44
N MET A 312 5.45 -21.56 11.61
CA MET A 312 5.45 -20.21 12.22
C MET A 312 5.86 -20.25 13.69
N ASP A 313 5.48 -21.29 14.42
CA ASP A 313 6.03 -21.59 15.74
C ASP A 313 6.95 -22.82 15.63
N ARG A 314 8.21 -22.67 16.04
CA ARG A 314 9.20 -23.78 16.06
C ARG A 314 8.79 -24.94 17.00
N ARG A 315 7.88 -24.69 17.94
CA ARG A 315 7.35 -25.67 18.89
C ARG A 315 6.17 -26.46 18.36
N HIS A 316 5.51 -25.97 17.30
CA HIS A 316 4.33 -26.57 16.72
C HIS A 316 4.51 -26.79 15.22
N ARG A 317 4.09 -27.97 14.74
CA ARG A 317 4.07 -28.30 13.28
C ARG A 317 2.83 -27.79 12.57
N ASP A 318 2.16 -26.79 13.14
CA ASP A 318 0.92 -26.26 12.61
C ASP A 318 1.16 -25.42 11.36
N ARG A 319 0.16 -25.41 10.50
CA ARG A 319 0.12 -24.59 9.30
C ARG A 319 -0.88 -23.46 9.51
N VAL A 320 -0.47 -22.24 9.26
CA VAL A 320 -1.34 -21.07 9.31
C VAL A 320 -1.81 -20.74 7.90
N ALA A 321 -3.13 -20.66 7.72
CA ALA A 321 -3.72 -20.21 6.47
C ALA A 321 -4.12 -18.75 6.59
N PHE A 322 -3.70 -17.92 5.61
CA PHE A 322 -4.08 -16.54 5.50
C PHE A 322 -5.29 -16.43 4.58
N LEU A 323 -6.34 -15.82 5.11
CA LEU A 323 -7.64 -15.73 4.47
C LEU A 323 -7.97 -14.27 4.14
N ARG A 324 -8.37 -14.00 2.90
CA ARG A 324 -9.10 -12.79 2.56
C ARG A 324 -10.58 -13.07 2.72
N VAL A 325 -11.24 -12.47 3.69
CA VAL A 325 -12.70 -12.49 3.80
C VAL A 325 -13.27 -11.67 2.64
N CYS A 326 -14.07 -12.32 1.79
CA CYS A 326 -14.66 -11.72 0.60
C CYS A 326 -16.11 -11.30 0.83
N SER A 327 -16.81 -11.98 1.73
CA SER A 327 -18.17 -11.63 2.16
C SER A 327 -18.46 -12.19 3.55
N GLY A 328 -19.42 -11.57 4.22
CA GLY A 328 -19.91 -12.01 5.52
C GLY A 328 -18.89 -11.80 6.63
N ARG A 329 -19.17 -12.44 7.74
CA ARG A 329 -18.34 -12.38 8.95
C ARG A 329 -17.71 -13.73 9.22
N PHE A 330 -16.44 -13.75 9.57
CA PHE A 330 -15.78 -14.94 10.08
C PHE A 330 -15.92 -14.98 11.61
N GLU A 331 -16.30 -16.13 12.14
CA GLU A 331 -16.40 -16.37 13.58
C GLU A 331 -15.54 -17.58 13.97
N ARG A 332 -14.94 -17.51 15.17
CA ARG A 332 -14.17 -18.61 15.71
C ARG A 332 -15.07 -19.83 15.91
N GLY A 333 -14.63 -21.00 15.45
CA GLY A 333 -15.39 -22.25 15.58
C GLY A 333 -16.47 -22.46 14.50
N MET A 334 -16.70 -21.50 13.59
CA MET A 334 -17.63 -21.71 12.50
C MET A 334 -17.19 -22.84 11.57
N ARG A 335 -18.16 -23.56 11.00
CA ARG A 335 -17.92 -24.57 9.97
C ARG A 335 -17.92 -23.90 8.59
N ALA A 336 -16.85 -24.09 7.85
CA ALA A 336 -16.76 -23.66 6.46
C ALA A 336 -16.51 -24.85 5.54
N THR A 337 -16.92 -24.76 4.30
CA THR A 337 -16.71 -25.81 3.30
C THR A 337 -15.65 -25.37 2.29
N ASN A 338 -14.64 -26.21 2.08
CA ASN A 338 -13.70 -25.99 0.99
C ASN A 338 -14.40 -26.30 -0.34
N GLN A 339 -14.67 -25.25 -1.13
CA GLN A 339 -15.44 -25.33 -2.38
C GLN A 339 -14.78 -26.27 -3.41
N ARG A 340 -13.44 -26.37 -3.43
CA ARG A 340 -12.72 -27.24 -4.37
C ARG A 340 -12.89 -28.73 -4.05
N THR A 341 -12.96 -29.09 -2.76
CA THR A 341 -12.97 -30.49 -2.33
C THR A 341 -14.31 -30.94 -1.78
N GLY A 342 -15.26 -30.04 -1.55
CA GLY A 342 -16.54 -30.32 -0.88
C GLY A 342 -16.41 -30.71 0.60
N ARG A 343 -15.21 -30.72 1.16
CA ARG A 343 -14.96 -31.16 2.53
C ARG A 343 -15.22 -30.05 3.53
N PRO A 344 -15.87 -30.33 4.66
CA PRO A 344 -16.03 -29.36 5.72
C PRO A 344 -14.66 -29.01 6.30
N PHE A 345 -14.48 -27.75 6.59
CA PHE A 345 -13.32 -27.22 7.28
C PHE A 345 -13.79 -26.72 8.65
N ALA A 346 -13.55 -27.53 9.67
CA ALA A 346 -13.77 -27.16 11.06
C ALA A 346 -12.42 -27.15 11.77
N ARG A 347 -11.99 -26.03 12.31
CA ARG A 347 -10.81 -26.00 13.19
C ARG A 347 -10.96 -25.02 14.33
N GLU A 348 -10.48 -25.46 15.47
CA GLU A 348 -10.01 -24.61 16.56
C GLU A 348 -8.83 -23.77 16.05
N ALA A 349 -9.11 -22.77 15.26
CA ALA A 349 -8.09 -21.84 14.84
C ALA A 349 -7.84 -20.87 15.98
N ALA A 350 -6.64 -20.82 16.48
CA ALA A 350 -6.14 -19.63 17.12
C ALA A 350 -6.12 -18.55 16.03
N MET A 351 -7.20 -17.78 15.93
CA MET A 351 -7.23 -16.62 15.05
C MET A 351 -6.73 -15.42 15.82
N HIS A 352 -5.66 -14.87 15.36
CA HIS A 352 -5.42 -13.48 15.50
C HIS A 352 -6.32 -12.81 14.47
N SER A 353 -7.41 -12.17 14.91
CA SER A 353 -8.25 -11.33 14.05
C SER A 353 -7.38 -10.19 13.54
N THR A 354 -6.95 -10.32 12.32
CA THR A 354 -6.34 -9.24 11.57
C THR A 354 -7.41 -8.35 10.99
#